data_e5cf4475334f667b35f8f74057444c2c
#
_entry.id   e5cf4475334f667b35f8f74057444c2c
#
_cell.length_a   1.000
_cell.length_b   1.000
_cell.length_c   1.000
_cell.angle_alpha   90.00
_cell.angle_beta   90.00
_cell.angle_gamma   90.00
#
_symmetry.space_group_name_H-M   'P 1'
#
loop_
_entity.id
_entity.type
_entity.pdbx_description
1 polymer ?
#
loop_
_entity_poly.entity_id
_entity_poly.type
_entity_poly.pdbx_seq_one_letter_code
_entity_poly.pdbx_strand_id
1 'polypeptide(L)'
;MSEDSGWTRVGTVAFSWRVNAVLVFEDMVLIVGVTAALYLAMSLVRTAVRKCRQPKKTVLQCLADSLLEVPFRMRLGRFGRPTDIESALLNAMKCTKLSRVCLPELGEDVTFIERYAKTRKMGQQALNQLEYSPLGHVIVQTSLQRRMEVRLRFVDYLVKHPQISQTKLNADPIFVIGFPRTGTTFLHELLGLHPGVRMHYTWEQINPVPLCSVPRDASSAERAELMHQDRKKRHNKERRYFSLITSLLGNEIQNIHRIGYDEPEECTTPCSMELPWAVTELIFHVAAAGAQGGGAGGGKAEDEVYDAGQAFQYYRLFLQLLTWTSEDLDANDKTWMLKCPFHPPYLAALLAEFPRSTIVWTHRNPVECIASACSLYETLACVAVETPSLDRRALGKAVLDYTDMSLRRALAAADAASAAGRVMHIRYADNVKDPKAVCQQIFKNALGLVENNSVQEQVWTSRVDAYLAKSKAERLAASKTPGVEKLHDYSLEDYGLSEQILRERFQHYTDRFRL
;
A
#
# COMPACT_ATOMS: atom_id res chain seq x y z
N MET A 1 -51.70 -36.23 -70.14
CA MET A 1 -51.00 -34.96 -69.96
C MET A 1 -51.18 -34.51 -68.58
N SER A 2 -50.18 -34.71 -67.78
CA SER A 2 -49.74 -33.82 -66.65
C SER A 2 -48.54 -34.48 -66.00
N GLU A 3 -47.39 -34.00 -66.40
CA GLU A 3 -46.12 -34.24 -65.70
C GLU A 3 -46.24 -33.54 -64.30
N ASP A 4 -46.23 -34.28 -63.26
CA ASP A 4 -46.16 -33.70 -61.92
C ASP A 4 -44.83 -34.07 -61.28
N SER A 5 -44.16 -33.05 -60.89
CA SER A 5 -42.78 -32.81 -60.65
C SER A 5 -42.23 -33.62 -59.43
N GLY A 6 -41.31 -34.51 -59.70
CA GLY A 6 -40.50 -35.22 -58.72
C GLY A 6 -39.47 -34.39 -57.97
N TRP A 7 -39.41 -33.07 -58.22
CA TRP A 7 -38.39 -32.18 -57.66
C TRP A 7 -38.73 -31.60 -56.30
N THR A 8 -40.01 -31.52 -55.92
CA THR A 8 -40.42 -30.93 -54.64
C THR A 8 -40.18 -31.84 -53.40
N ARG A 9 -40.15 -33.17 -53.61
CA ARG A 9 -39.89 -34.07 -52.47
C ARG A 9 -38.41 -34.22 -52.15
N VAL A 10 -37.48 -34.08 -53.09
CA VAL A 10 -36.04 -34.20 -52.85
C VAL A 10 -35.52 -32.93 -52.12
N GLY A 11 -36.07 -31.76 -52.47
CA GLY A 11 -35.71 -30.49 -51.82
C GLY A 11 -36.09 -30.43 -50.33
N THR A 12 -37.30 -30.93 -49.98
CA THR A 12 -37.77 -30.93 -48.58
C THR A 12 -37.01 -31.93 -47.69
N VAL A 13 -36.66 -33.10 -48.23
CA VAL A 13 -35.86 -34.07 -47.48
C VAL A 13 -34.43 -33.57 -47.29
N ALA A 14 -33.81 -32.98 -48.31
CA ALA A 14 -32.45 -32.42 -48.22
C ALA A 14 -32.39 -31.22 -47.29
N PHE A 15 -33.43 -30.38 -47.26
CA PHE A 15 -33.54 -29.25 -46.34
C PHE A 15 -33.73 -29.73 -44.89
N SER A 16 -34.59 -30.74 -44.66
CA SER A 16 -34.78 -31.37 -43.34
C SER A 16 -33.48 -31.99 -42.81
N TRP A 17 -32.71 -32.70 -43.63
CA TRP A 17 -31.43 -33.26 -43.24
C TRP A 17 -30.38 -32.19 -42.91
N ARG A 18 -30.33 -31.09 -43.65
CA ARG A 18 -29.42 -29.97 -43.36
C ARG A 18 -29.78 -29.26 -42.07
N VAL A 19 -31.06 -28.99 -41.80
CA VAL A 19 -31.53 -28.36 -40.55
C VAL A 19 -31.25 -29.28 -39.38
N ASN A 20 -31.55 -30.57 -39.47
CA ASN A 20 -31.25 -31.52 -38.41
C ASN A 20 -29.73 -31.69 -38.18
N ALA A 21 -28.91 -31.68 -39.23
CA ALA A 21 -27.46 -31.75 -39.09
C ALA A 21 -26.88 -30.52 -38.41
N VAL A 22 -27.41 -29.32 -38.72
CA VAL A 22 -26.99 -28.08 -38.06
C VAL A 22 -27.37 -28.07 -36.58
N LEU A 23 -28.61 -28.46 -36.26
CA LEU A 23 -29.07 -28.53 -34.85
C LEU A 23 -28.26 -29.56 -34.04
N VAL A 24 -27.99 -30.76 -34.62
CA VAL A 24 -27.14 -31.77 -33.97
C VAL A 24 -25.71 -31.28 -33.82
N PHE A 25 -25.19 -30.49 -34.76
CA PHE A 25 -23.85 -29.90 -34.64
C PHE A 25 -23.80 -28.84 -33.56
N GLU A 26 -24.80 -27.95 -33.44
CA GLU A 26 -24.92 -26.95 -32.39
C GLU A 26 -25.04 -27.61 -31.01
N ASP A 27 -25.88 -28.63 -30.87
CA ASP A 27 -25.98 -29.39 -29.62
C ASP A 27 -24.68 -30.11 -29.25
N MET A 28 -23.98 -30.69 -30.25
CA MET A 28 -22.67 -31.28 -30.03
C MET A 28 -21.62 -30.28 -29.60
N VAL A 29 -21.59 -29.11 -30.22
CA VAL A 29 -20.69 -28.00 -29.83
C VAL A 29 -21.02 -27.53 -28.41
N LEU A 30 -22.30 -27.43 -28.08
CA LEU A 30 -22.74 -27.05 -26.72
C LEU A 30 -22.34 -28.11 -25.71
N ILE A 31 -22.58 -29.39 -25.97
CA ILE A 31 -22.22 -30.52 -25.10
C ILE A 31 -20.70 -30.58 -24.89
N VAL A 32 -19.92 -30.46 -25.97
CA VAL A 32 -18.45 -30.42 -25.88
C VAL A 32 -17.98 -29.20 -25.10
N GLY A 33 -18.59 -28.05 -25.33
CA GLY A 33 -18.30 -26.82 -24.60
C GLY A 33 -18.60 -26.94 -23.11
N VAL A 34 -19.77 -27.48 -22.76
CA VAL A 34 -20.17 -27.70 -21.35
C VAL A 34 -19.29 -28.74 -20.66
N THR A 35 -18.99 -29.87 -21.34
CA THR A 35 -18.09 -30.91 -20.80
C THR A 35 -16.66 -30.39 -20.63
N ALA A 36 -16.15 -29.63 -21.55
CA ALA A 36 -14.84 -28.98 -21.44
C ALA A 36 -14.81 -27.96 -20.27
N ALA A 37 -15.87 -27.17 -20.13
CA ALA A 37 -16.02 -26.22 -19.02
C ALA A 37 -16.10 -26.93 -17.66
N LEU A 38 -16.87 -28.04 -17.56
CA LEU A 38 -16.97 -28.84 -16.33
C LEU A 38 -15.63 -29.53 -16.00
N TYR A 39 -14.94 -30.08 -17.00
CA TYR A 39 -13.61 -30.66 -16.80
C TYR A 39 -12.60 -29.61 -16.35
N LEU A 40 -12.63 -28.44 -16.95
CA LEU A 40 -11.80 -27.30 -16.55
C LEU A 40 -12.12 -26.88 -15.11
N ALA A 41 -13.41 -26.74 -14.77
CA ALA A 41 -13.84 -26.41 -13.43
C ALA A 41 -13.38 -27.45 -12.38
N MET A 42 -13.52 -28.74 -12.68
CA MET A 42 -13.04 -29.81 -11.79
C MET A 42 -11.51 -29.82 -11.66
N SER A 43 -10.78 -29.56 -12.75
CA SER A 43 -9.33 -29.44 -12.73
C SER A 43 -8.89 -28.25 -11.90
N LEU A 44 -9.57 -27.11 -12.02
CA LEU A 44 -9.33 -25.90 -11.24
C LEU A 44 -9.59 -26.13 -9.75
N VAL A 45 -10.69 -26.79 -9.40
CA VAL A 45 -11.00 -27.15 -8.01
C VAL A 45 -9.94 -28.07 -7.44
N ARG A 46 -9.52 -29.13 -8.18
CA ARG A 46 -8.44 -30.02 -7.73
C ARG A 46 -7.11 -29.30 -7.52
N THR A 47 -6.76 -28.38 -8.42
CA THR A 47 -5.53 -27.58 -8.31
C THR A 47 -5.64 -26.58 -7.15
N ALA A 48 -6.80 -25.94 -6.98
CA ALA A 48 -7.06 -25.06 -5.85
C ALA A 48 -6.96 -25.79 -4.51
N VAL A 49 -7.55 -27.00 -4.41
CA VAL A 49 -7.45 -27.82 -3.18
C VAL A 49 -6.00 -28.20 -2.87
N ARG A 50 -5.18 -28.49 -3.90
CA ARG A 50 -3.74 -28.73 -3.67
C ARG A 50 -3.01 -27.46 -3.22
N LYS A 51 -3.31 -26.29 -3.82
CA LYS A 51 -2.71 -25.00 -3.45
C LYS A 51 -3.19 -24.50 -2.09
N CYS A 52 -4.42 -24.81 -1.66
CA CYS A 52 -4.94 -24.48 -0.32
C CYS A 52 -4.19 -25.19 0.84
N ARG A 53 -3.32 -26.16 0.53
CA ARG A 53 -2.41 -26.74 1.53
C ARG A 53 -1.17 -25.86 1.77
N GLN A 54 -0.99 -24.77 1.00
CA GLN A 54 0.08 -23.82 1.22
C GLN A 54 -0.30 -22.91 2.40
N PRO A 55 0.55 -22.77 3.41
CA PRO A 55 0.32 -21.85 4.50
C PRO A 55 0.18 -20.41 3.96
N LYS A 56 -0.69 -19.62 4.59
CA LYS A 56 -0.90 -18.18 4.32
C LYS A 56 -1.59 -17.80 2.99
N LYS A 57 -2.10 -18.76 2.19
CA LYS A 57 -2.97 -18.43 1.04
C LYS A 57 -4.43 -18.72 1.36
N THR A 58 -5.32 -17.79 1.00
CA THR A 58 -6.77 -18.00 1.12
C THR A 58 -7.28 -18.92 0.02
N VAL A 59 -8.45 -19.54 0.24
CA VAL A 59 -9.13 -20.35 -0.78
C VAL A 59 -9.37 -19.55 -2.06
N LEU A 60 -9.74 -18.27 -1.92
CA LEU A 60 -9.98 -17.39 -3.06
C LEU A 60 -8.71 -17.10 -3.86
N GLN A 61 -7.57 -16.91 -3.21
CA GLN A 61 -6.27 -16.78 -3.86
C GLN A 61 -5.89 -18.07 -4.60
N CYS A 62 -6.09 -19.22 -4.00
CA CYS A 62 -5.82 -20.52 -4.62
C CYS A 62 -6.70 -20.77 -5.85
N LEU A 63 -7.99 -20.38 -5.80
CA LEU A 63 -8.89 -20.44 -6.94
C LEU A 63 -8.46 -19.48 -8.06
N ALA A 64 -8.14 -18.22 -7.72
CA ALA A 64 -7.67 -17.25 -8.68
C ALA A 64 -6.35 -17.68 -9.35
N ASP A 65 -5.37 -18.18 -8.58
CA ASP A 65 -4.13 -18.75 -9.12
C ASP A 65 -4.41 -19.92 -10.08
N SER A 66 -5.36 -20.78 -9.72
CA SER A 66 -5.71 -21.94 -10.55
C SER A 66 -6.40 -21.57 -11.85
N LEU A 67 -7.27 -20.55 -11.83
CA LEU A 67 -7.92 -20.00 -13.02
C LEU A 67 -6.91 -19.32 -13.96
N LEU A 68 -5.90 -18.69 -13.41
CA LEU A 68 -4.88 -17.95 -14.14
C LEU A 68 -3.70 -18.83 -14.58
N GLU A 69 -3.60 -20.08 -14.08
CA GLU A 69 -2.47 -21.00 -14.33
C GLU A 69 -2.23 -21.26 -15.84
N VAL A 70 -3.29 -21.59 -16.58
CA VAL A 70 -3.17 -21.91 -18.00
C VAL A 70 -2.73 -20.69 -18.82
N PRO A 71 -3.43 -19.53 -18.75
CA PRO A 71 -2.96 -18.35 -19.48
C PRO A 71 -1.57 -17.89 -19.03
N PHE A 72 -1.19 -18.08 -17.76
CA PHE A 72 0.14 -17.76 -17.24
C PHE A 72 1.22 -18.64 -17.88
N ARG A 73 1.07 -19.96 -17.84
CA ARG A 73 2.01 -20.92 -18.46
C ARG A 73 2.11 -20.74 -19.97
N MET A 74 1.00 -20.47 -20.63
CA MET A 74 0.96 -20.23 -22.09
C MET A 74 1.39 -18.81 -22.47
N ARG A 75 1.72 -17.95 -21.52
CA ARG A 75 2.08 -16.53 -21.72
C ARG A 75 1.05 -15.78 -22.58
N LEU A 76 -0.23 -16.04 -22.35
CA LEU A 76 -1.32 -15.41 -23.11
C LEU A 76 -1.63 -14.00 -22.57
N GLY A 77 -1.92 -13.08 -23.46
CA GLY A 77 -2.35 -11.74 -23.11
C GLY A 77 -1.35 -10.99 -22.20
N ARG A 78 -1.77 -10.67 -20.99
CA ARG A 78 -0.94 -9.97 -19.99
C ARG A 78 0.28 -10.80 -19.56
N PHE A 79 0.16 -12.11 -19.51
CA PHE A 79 1.22 -13.02 -19.07
C PHE A 79 2.34 -13.22 -20.10
N GLY A 80 2.13 -12.79 -21.35
CA GLY A 80 3.20 -12.73 -22.37
C GLY A 80 4.14 -11.55 -22.20
N ARG A 81 3.81 -10.62 -21.29
CA ARG A 81 4.63 -9.43 -21.03
C ARG A 81 5.41 -9.63 -19.73
N PRO A 82 6.68 -9.23 -19.67
CA PRO A 82 7.43 -9.25 -18.43
C PRO A 82 6.76 -8.33 -17.41
N THR A 83 6.92 -8.66 -16.14
CA THR A 83 6.56 -7.75 -15.04
C THR A 83 7.66 -6.69 -14.97
N ASP A 84 7.61 -5.70 -15.85
CA ASP A 84 8.63 -4.67 -15.93
C ASP A 84 8.02 -3.26 -15.85
N ILE A 85 8.82 -2.37 -15.33
CA ILE A 85 8.46 -0.99 -15.03
C ILE A 85 8.29 -0.19 -16.33
N GLU A 86 9.07 -0.49 -17.34
CA GLU A 86 8.99 0.18 -18.65
C GLU A 86 7.66 -0.12 -19.34
N SER A 87 7.28 -1.39 -19.40
CA SER A 87 5.97 -1.80 -19.93
C SER A 87 4.81 -1.19 -19.12
N ALA A 88 4.94 -1.10 -17.80
CA ALA A 88 3.94 -0.46 -16.95
C ALA A 88 3.80 1.03 -17.28
N LEU A 89 4.91 1.75 -17.44
CA LEU A 89 4.93 3.15 -17.83
C LEU A 89 4.33 3.38 -19.23
N LEU A 90 4.76 2.60 -20.24
CA LEU A 90 4.23 2.70 -21.60
C LEU A 90 2.73 2.42 -21.67
N ASN A 91 2.25 1.45 -20.89
CA ASN A 91 0.82 1.18 -20.79
C ASN A 91 0.06 2.32 -20.10
N ALA A 92 0.63 2.88 -19.02
CA ALA A 92 0.06 4.04 -18.35
C ALA A 92 -0.05 5.25 -19.29
N MET A 93 0.99 5.53 -20.07
CA MET A 93 0.98 6.60 -21.09
C MET A 93 -0.12 6.39 -22.13
N LYS A 94 -0.29 5.14 -22.62
CA LYS A 94 -1.38 4.81 -23.55
C LYS A 94 -2.76 5.00 -22.93
N CYS A 95 -2.96 4.55 -21.69
CA CYS A 95 -4.24 4.65 -20.99
C CYS A 95 -4.61 6.09 -20.65
N THR A 96 -3.64 6.90 -20.24
CA THR A 96 -3.87 8.30 -19.83
C THR A 96 -3.80 9.28 -21.00
N LYS A 97 -3.16 8.91 -22.08
CA LYS A 97 -2.75 9.79 -23.19
C LYS A 97 -1.81 10.92 -22.75
N LEU A 98 -1.08 10.71 -21.67
CA LEU A 98 -0.12 11.64 -21.08
C LEU A 98 1.28 11.05 -21.23
N SER A 99 2.27 11.92 -21.42
CA SER A 99 3.68 11.51 -21.59
C SER A 99 4.64 12.21 -20.64
N ARG A 100 4.20 13.26 -19.95
CA ARG A 100 5.05 14.01 -19.03
C ARG A 100 5.11 13.32 -17.66
N VAL A 101 6.29 12.85 -17.30
CA VAL A 101 6.55 12.13 -16.03
C VAL A 101 7.29 12.98 -14.99
N CYS A 102 7.84 14.14 -15.38
CA CYS A 102 8.70 14.96 -14.56
C CYS A 102 8.15 16.38 -14.40
N LEU A 103 8.50 17.02 -13.29
CA LEU A 103 8.22 18.41 -12.97
C LEU A 103 9.54 19.18 -12.90
N PRO A 104 9.98 19.86 -13.97
CA PRO A 104 11.21 20.65 -13.97
C PRO A 104 11.22 21.72 -12.86
N GLU A 105 10.04 22.19 -12.46
CA GLU A 105 9.83 23.14 -11.37
C GLU A 105 10.28 22.63 -10.00
N LEU A 106 10.48 21.31 -9.87
CA LEU A 106 11.04 20.64 -8.68
C LEU A 106 12.54 20.33 -8.82
N GLY A 107 13.22 20.86 -9.85
CA GLY A 107 14.59 20.46 -10.16
C GLY A 107 14.70 19.06 -10.76
N GLU A 108 13.58 18.50 -11.24
CA GLU A 108 13.54 17.24 -11.97
C GLU A 108 14.11 17.43 -13.39
N ASP A 109 15.38 17.66 -13.47
CA ASP A 109 16.16 17.83 -14.68
C ASP A 109 16.60 16.47 -15.29
N VAL A 110 17.58 16.50 -16.17
CA VAL A 110 18.15 15.29 -16.78
C VAL A 110 18.72 14.35 -15.72
N THR A 111 19.27 14.89 -14.63
CA THR A 111 19.87 14.08 -13.55
C THR A 111 18.79 13.32 -12.75
N PHE A 112 17.60 13.89 -12.59
CA PHE A 112 16.45 13.18 -12.04
C PHE A 112 16.06 11.99 -12.92
N ILE A 113 15.94 12.19 -14.24
CA ILE A 113 15.59 11.14 -15.18
C ILE A 113 16.58 9.98 -15.13
N GLU A 114 17.88 10.30 -15.06
CA GLU A 114 18.94 9.30 -14.94
C GLU A 114 18.88 8.52 -13.63
N ARG A 115 18.71 9.21 -12.49
CA ARG A 115 18.54 8.58 -11.17
C ARG A 115 17.28 7.72 -11.14
N TYR A 116 16.18 8.21 -11.64
CA TYR A 116 14.93 7.46 -11.74
C TYR A 116 15.07 6.22 -12.62
N ALA A 117 15.81 6.30 -13.74
CA ALA A 117 16.11 5.17 -14.58
C ALA A 117 17.01 4.14 -13.85
N LYS A 118 18.00 4.59 -13.09
CA LYS A 118 18.89 3.72 -12.28
C LYS A 118 18.09 3.00 -11.19
N THR A 119 17.24 3.71 -10.45
CA THR A 119 16.37 3.13 -9.42
C THR A 119 15.39 2.11 -10.03
N ARG A 120 14.82 2.43 -11.20
CA ARG A 120 13.96 1.48 -11.94
C ARG A 120 14.71 0.21 -12.33
N LYS A 121 15.97 0.32 -12.77
CA LYS A 121 16.79 -0.84 -13.11
C LYS A 121 17.04 -1.75 -11.91
N MET A 122 17.31 -1.18 -10.74
CA MET A 122 17.50 -1.93 -9.50
C MET A 122 16.21 -2.62 -9.06
N GLY A 123 15.09 -1.89 -9.05
CA GLY A 123 13.77 -2.46 -8.76
C GLY A 123 13.40 -3.58 -9.74
N GLN A 124 13.72 -3.42 -11.02
CA GLN A 124 13.51 -4.47 -12.01
C GLN A 124 14.37 -5.71 -11.76
N GLN A 125 15.60 -5.55 -11.31
CA GLN A 125 16.45 -6.67 -10.93
C GLN A 125 15.87 -7.45 -9.76
N ALA A 126 15.36 -6.75 -8.73
CA ALA A 126 14.68 -7.39 -7.61
C ALA A 126 13.40 -8.12 -8.05
N LEU A 127 12.57 -7.49 -8.89
CA LEU A 127 11.36 -8.12 -9.42
C LEU A 127 11.65 -9.38 -10.24
N ASN A 128 12.76 -9.41 -10.98
CA ASN A 128 13.15 -10.56 -11.80
C ASN A 128 13.63 -11.77 -10.99
N GLN A 129 13.95 -11.56 -9.71
CA GLN A 129 14.38 -12.63 -8.80
C GLN A 129 13.20 -13.35 -8.13
N LEU A 130 11.99 -12.84 -8.29
CA LEU A 130 10.80 -13.40 -7.65
C LEU A 130 10.09 -14.42 -8.54
N GLU A 131 9.74 -15.54 -7.94
CA GLU A 131 8.84 -16.51 -8.54
C GLU A 131 7.39 -16.13 -8.25
N TYR A 132 6.77 -15.43 -9.19
CA TYR A 132 5.39 -14.97 -9.05
C TYR A 132 4.41 -16.12 -9.15
N SER A 133 3.39 -16.11 -8.28
CA SER A 133 2.16 -16.83 -8.59
C SER A 133 1.43 -16.16 -9.77
N PRO A 134 0.55 -16.88 -10.50
CA PRO A 134 -0.24 -16.29 -11.57
C PRO A 134 -1.02 -15.05 -11.13
N LEU A 135 -1.64 -15.11 -9.95
CA LEU A 135 -2.34 -13.97 -9.34
C LEU A 135 -1.35 -12.84 -8.96
N GLY A 136 -0.22 -13.20 -8.36
CA GLY A 136 0.83 -12.26 -7.99
C GLY A 136 1.36 -11.47 -9.17
N HIS A 137 1.59 -12.12 -10.31
CA HIS A 137 1.98 -11.47 -11.55
C HIS A 137 0.96 -10.37 -11.96
N VAL A 138 -0.34 -10.69 -11.93
CA VAL A 138 -1.42 -9.73 -12.27
C VAL A 138 -1.46 -8.58 -11.26
N ILE A 139 -1.36 -8.87 -9.96
CA ILE A 139 -1.39 -7.86 -8.90
C ILE A 139 -0.23 -6.88 -9.06
N VAL A 140 1.00 -7.38 -9.17
CA VAL A 140 2.20 -6.54 -9.29
C VAL A 140 2.14 -5.69 -10.56
N GLN A 141 1.86 -6.30 -11.72
CA GLN A 141 1.76 -5.60 -12.99
C GLN A 141 0.69 -4.49 -12.97
N THR A 142 -0.48 -4.78 -12.39
CA THR A 142 -1.57 -3.81 -12.29
C THR A 142 -1.22 -2.68 -11.32
N SER A 143 -0.58 -3.01 -10.20
CA SER A 143 -0.13 -2.03 -9.20
C SER A 143 0.89 -1.06 -9.79
N LEU A 144 1.90 -1.59 -10.52
CA LEU A 144 2.89 -0.78 -11.21
C LEU A 144 2.25 0.19 -12.21
N GLN A 145 1.40 -0.34 -13.09
CA GLN A 145 0.71 0.48 -14.10
C GLN A 145 -0.12 1.59 -13.45
N ARG A 146 -0.90 1.28 -12.41
CA ARG A 146 -1.74 2.26 -11.71
C ARG A 146 -0.92 3.38 -11.07
N ARG A 147 0.20 3.04 -10.43
CA ARG A 147 1.12 4.05 -9.88
C ARG A 147 1.63 5.01 -10.95
N MET A 148 2.03 4.48 -12.11
CA MET A 148 2.45 5.32 -13.23
C MET A 148 1.31 6.18 -13.79
N GLU A 149 0.09 5.65 -13.86
CA GLU A 149 -1.09 6.44 -14.27
C GLU A 149 -1.37 7.59 -13.30
N VAL A 150 -1.29 7.34 -11.99
CA VAL A 150 -1.48 8.39 -10.97
C VAL A 150 -0.40 9.44 -11.09
N ARG A 151 0.87 9.06 -11.24
CA ARG A 151 1.96 10.01 -11.43
C ARG A 151 1.78 10.87 -12.67
N LEU A 152 1.46 10.27 -13.81
CA LEU A 152 1.24 11.03 -15.06
C LEU A 152 0.12 12.06 -14.91
N ARG A 153 -1.00 11.67 -14.29
CA ARG A 153 -2.12 12.58 -14.02
C ARG A 153 -1.76 13.66 -13.01
N PHE A 154 -1.00 13.31 -11.98
CA PHE A 154 -0.55 14.25 -10.96
C PHE A 154 0.33 15.35 -11.56
N VAL A 155 1.33 14.98 -12.35
CA VAL A 155 2.21 15.91 -13.05
C VAL A 155 1.41 16.81 -14.01
N ASP A 156 0.54 16.22 -14.82
CA ASP A 156 -0.32 16.97 -15.76
C ASP A 156 -1.24 17.97 -15.04
N TYR A 157 -1.79 17.56 -13.91
CA TYR A 157 -2.70 18.39 -13.12
C TYR A 157 -1.96 19.57 -12.47
N LEU A 158 -0.76 19.35 -11.93
CA LEU A 158 0.08 20.43 -11.36
C LEU A 158 0.52 21.45 -12.42
N VAL A 159 0.86 20.97 -13.62
CA VAL A 159 1.19 21.87 -14.75
C VAL A 159 0.00 22.74 -15.15
N LYS A 160 -1.20 22.19 -15.11
CA LYS A 160 -2.45 22.94 -15.41
C LYS A 160 -2.84 23.89 -14.28
N HIS A 161 -2.48 23.57 -13.05
CA HIS A 161 -2.85 24.28 -11.82
C HIS A 161 -1.61 24.62 -10.98
N PRO A 162 -0.68 25.47 -11.45
CA PRO A 162 0.57 25.78 -10.76
C PRO A 162 0.38 26.41 -9.37
N GLN A 163 -0.77 27.04 -9.12
CA GLN A 163 -1.14 27.58 -7.80
C GLN A 163 -1.19 26.52 -6.69
N ILE A 164 -1.29 25.24 -7.03
CA ILE A 164 -1.27 24.15 -6.04
C ILE A 164 0.05 24.14 -5.28
N SER A 165 1.19 24.33 -5.94
CA SER A 165 2.51 24.37 -5.31
C SER A 165 2.68 25.56 -4.35
N GLN A 166 1.82 26.57 -4.46
CA GLN A 166 1.78 27.75 -3.59
C GLN A 166 0.80 27.59 -2.42
N THR A 167 0.05 26.49 -2.38
CA THR A 167 -0.88 26.21 -1.29
C THR A 167 -0.10 26.07 0.03
N LYS A 168 -0.39 26.95 0.97
CA LYS A 168 0.23 26.89 2.29
C LYS A 168 -0.39 25.74 3.07
N LEU A 169 0.44 24.92 3.65
CA LEU A 169 0.04 24.04 4.74
C LEU A 169 0.02 24.89 6.03
N ASN A 170 -1.02 24.77 6.84
CA ASN A 170 -1.19 25.61 8.05
C ASN A 170 0.02 25.55 8.98
N ALA A 171 0.50 24.32 9.21
CA ALA A 171 1.76 24.04 9.87
C ALA A 171 2.47 22.92 9.11
N ASP A 172 3.77 22.75 9.38
CA ASP A 172 4.43 21.55 8.91
C ASP A 172 3.77 20.33 9.58
N PRO A 173 3.66 19.21 8.87
CA PRO A 173 2.96 18.02 9.36
C PRO A 173 3.54 17.47 10.67
N ILE A 174 2.70 16.78 11.43
CA ILE A 174 3.12 15.93 12.55
C ILE A 174 3.28 14.51 11.99
N PHE A 175 4.47 13.93 12.15
CA PHE A 175 4.75 12.58 11.66
C PHE A 175 4.87 11.60 12.83
N VAL A 176 3.98 10.62 12.88
CA VAL A 176 4.10 9.46 13.76
C VAL A 176 5.01 8.45 13.07
N ILE A 177 6.17 8.19 13.64
CA ILE A 177 7.14 7.24 13.12
C ILE A 177 7.45 6.15 14.15
N GLY A 178 8.06 5.09 13.73
CA GLY A 178 8.50 3.98 14.59
C GLY A 178 8.60 2.70 13.79
N PHE A 179 9.35 1.74 14.30
CA PHE A 179 9.42 0.42 13.67
C PHE A 179 8.03 -0.25 13.66
N PRO A 180 7.70 -1.09 12.67
CA PRO A 180 6.44 -1.83 12.69
C PRO A 180 6.18 -2.53 14.04
N ARG A 181 4.93 -2.54 14.49
CA ARG A 181 4.48 -3.13 15.77
C ARG A 181 4.84 -2.35 17.04
N THR A 182 5.27 -1.10 16.92
CA THR A 182 5.51 -0.20 18.07
C THR A 182 4.28 0.63 18.49
N GLY A 183 3.11 0.34 17.91
CA GLY A 183 1.85 1.01 18.27
C GLY A 183 1.58 2.31 17.51
N THR A 184 2.29 2.58 16.42
CA THR A 184 2.11 3.77 15.58
C THR A 184 0.69 3.93 15.05
N THR A 185 0.04 2.85 14.59
CA THR A 185 -1.32 2.89 14.05
C THR A 185 -2.33 3.31 15.11
N PHE A 186 -2.27 2.68 16.28
CA PHE A 186 -3.16 3.00 17.40
C PHE A 186 -3.03 4.48 17.83
N LEU A 187 -1.79 4.96 17.96
CA LEU A 187 -1.53 6.36 18.31
C LEU A 187 -2.02 7.32 17.22
N HIS A 188 -1.75 7.01 15.95
CA HIS A 188 -2.18 7.82 14.80
C HIS A 188 -3.72 7.95 14.72
N GLU A 189 -4.44 6.84 14.92
CA GLU A 189 -5.91 6.84 14.93
C GLU A 189 -6.46 7.73 16.06
N LEU A 190 -5.91 7.64 17.28
CA LEU A 190 -6.34 8.48 18.40
C LEU A 190 -6.08 9.97 18.16
N LEU A 191 -4.89 10.30 17.66
CA LEU A 191 -4.53 11.68 17.31
C LEU A 191 -5.42 12.22 16.20
N GLY A 192 -5.73 11.39 15.20
CA GLY A 192 -6.58 11.75 14.06
C GLY A 192 -8.04 12.05 14.40
N LEU A 193 -8.51 11.70 15.62
CA LEU A 193 -9.85 12.05 16.09
C LEU A 193 -9.98 13.54 16.47
N HIS A 194 -8.87 14.28 16.55
CA HIS A 194 -8.88 15.68 16.91
C HIS A 194 -9.41 16.57 15.75
N PRO A 195 -10.36 17.49 16.00
CA PRO A 195 -10.95 18.32 14.92
C PRO A 195 -9.94 19.20 14.17
N GLY A 196 -8.87 19.62 14.84
CA GLY A 196 -7.82 20.48 14.28
C GLY A 196 -6.76 19.76 13.46
N VAL A 197 -6.90 18.44 13.24
CA VAL A 197 -5.97 17.67 12.43
C VAL A 197 -6.66 17.04 11.22
N ARG A 198 -5.85 16.72 10.21
CA ARG A 198 -6.27 16.03 8.99
C ARG A 198 -5.34 14.85 8.72
N MET A 199 -5.92 13.72 8.36
CA MET A 199 -5.23 12.56 7.84
C MET A 199 -5.59 12.37 6.37
N HIS A 200 -4.75 11.70 5.60
CA HIS A 200 -5.17 11.22 4.28
C HIS A 200 -5.70 9.79 4.38
N TYR A 201 -6.68 9.49 3.57
CA TYR A 201 -7.34 8.20 3.50
C TYR A 201 -6.81 7.35 2.35
N THR A 202 -6.97 6.03 2.43
CA THR A 202 -6.53 5.10 1.38
C THR A 202 -7.03 5.52 0.00
N TRP A 203 -8.31 5.89 -0.15
CA TRP A 203 -8.86 6.30 -1.43
C TRP A 203 -8.22 7.59 -2.00
N GLU A 204 -7.81 8.52 -1.14
CA GLU A 204 -7.10 9.74 -1.55
C GLU A 204 -5.70 9.43 -2.08
N GLN A 205 -5.04 8.42 -1.54
CA GLN A 205 -3.73 7.98 -2.02
C GLN A 205 -3.82 7.23 -3.35
N ILE A 206 -4.85 6.39 -3.51
CA ILE A 206 -5.05 5.59 -4.73
C ILE A 206 -5.49 6.48 -5.91
N ASN A 207 -6.30 7.50 -5.64
CA ASN A 207 -6.85 8.38 -6.67
C ASN A 207 -6.87 9.86 -6.22
N PRO A 208 -5.68 10.48 -6.03
CA PRO A 208 -5.55 11.83 -5.48
C PRO A 208 -6.01 12.91 -6.45
N VAL A 209 -5.86 12.68 -7.76
CA VAL A 209 -6.00 13.71 -8.78
C VAL A 209 -7.46 13.87 -9.19
N PRO A 210 -8.03 15.10 -9.13
CA PRO A 210 -9.38 15.35 -9.61
C PRO A 210 -9.59 14.97 -11.07
N LEU A 211 -10.80 14.54 -11.38
CA LEU A 211 -11.24 14.23 -12.76
C LEU A 211 -11.70 15.48 -13.51
N CYS A 212 -12.08 16.51 -12.77
CA CYS A 212 -12.51 17.79 -13.34
C CYS A 212 -11.35 18.80 -13.38
N SER A 213 -11.44 19.74 -14.30
CA SER A 213 -10.62 20.94 -14.29
C SER A 213 -11.30 22.02 -13.46
N VAL A 214 -10.52 22.75 -12.67
CA VAL A 214 -11.01 23.93 -11.92
C VAL A 214 -10.67 25.16 -12.72
N PRO A 215 -11.65 26.08 -13.01
CA PRO A 215 -11.36 27.36 -13.62
C PRO A 215 -10.32 28.14 -12.80
N ARG A 216 -9.46 28.87 -13.48
CA ARG A 216 -8.37 29.62 -12.79
C ARG A 216 -8.89 30.74 -11.91
N ASP A 217 -10.03 31.29 -12.26
CA ASP A 217 -10.76 32.37 -11.60
C ASP A 217 -11.84 31.90 -10.62
N ALA A 218 -11.97 30.59 -10.44
CA ALA A 218 -12.94 30.04 -9.51
C ALA A 218 -12.67 30.52 -8.07
N SER A 219 -13.71 31.01 -7.42
CA SER A 219 -13.68 31.32 -5.99
C SER A 219 -13.45 30.06 -5.13
N SER A 220 -13.07 30.25 -3.89
CA SER A 220 -12.88 29.13 -2.95
C SER A 220 -14.16 28.30 -2.78
N ALA A 221 -15.32 28.94 -2.76
CA ALA A 221 -16.62 28.27 -2.64
C ALA A 221 -16.96 27.44 -3.89
N GLU A 222 -16.79 28.02 -5.08
CA GLU A 222 -17.01 27.30 -6.34
C GLU A 222 -16.07 26.11 -6.49
N ARG A 223 -14.79 26.28 -6.12
CA ARG A 223 -13.83 25.19 -6.10
C ARG A 223 -14.25 24.08 -5.13
N ALA A 224 -14.67 24.43 -3.91
CA ALA A 224 -15.12 23.46 -2.91
C ALA A 224 -16.30 22.63 -3.41
N GLU A 225 -17.30 23.27 -4.06
CA GLU A 225 -18.44 22.57 -4.65
C GLU A 225 -18.03 21.63 -5.79
N LEU A 226 -17.15 22.09 -6.70
CA LEU A 226 -16.60 21.25 -7.76
C LEU A 226 -15.85 20.04 -7.18
N MET A 227 -15.07 20.26 -6.12
CA MET A 227 -14.32 19.19 -5.46
C MET A 227 -15.22 18.22 -4.72
N HIS A 228 -16.31 18.69 -4.12
CA HIS A 228 -17.31 17.81 -3.50
C HIS A 228 -17.91 16.83 -4.53
N GLN A 229 -18.34 17.33 -5.67
CA GLN A 229 -18.89 16.50 -6.74
C GLN A 229 -17.86 15.55 -7.34
N ASP A 230 -16.62 16.02 -7.55
CA ASP A 230 -15.53 15.23 -8.08
C ASP A 230 -15.10 14.12 -7.10
N ARG A 231 -14.99 14.45 -5.81
CA ARG A 231 -14.67 13.50 -4.75
C ARG A 231 -15.64 12.33 -4.73
N LYS A 232 -16.93 12.61 -4.78
CA LYS A 232 -17.98 11.59 -4.83
C LYS A 232 -17.81 10.64 -6.03
N LYS A 233 -17.47 11.19 -7.22
CA LYS A 233 -17.21 10.40 -8.43
C LYS A 233 -15.95 9.55 -8.29
N ARG A 234 -14.83 10.13 -7.83
CA ARG A 234 -13.56 9.42 -7.63
C ARG A 234 -13.68 8.31 -6.59
N HIS A 235 -14.29 8.62 -5.45
CA HIS A 235 -14.52 7.68 -4.37
C HIS A 235 -15.32 6.45 -4.81
N ASN A 236 -16.44 6.65 -5.54
CA ASN A 236 -17.27 5.55 -6.00
C ASN A 236 -16.62 4.70 -7.10
N LYS A 237 -15.79 5.32 -7.95
CA LYS A 237 -15.14 4.65 -9.08
C LYS A 237 -14.21 3.51 -8.64
N GLU A 238 -13.38 3.75 -7.65
CA GLU A 238 -12.33 2.81 -7.24
C GLU A 238 -12.77 1.86 -6.11
N ARG A 239 -13.87 2.15 -5.43
CA ARG A 239 -14.33 1.38 -4.28
C ARG A 239 -14.57 -0.10 -4.59
N ARG A 240 -15.18 -0.40 -5.75
CA ARG A 240 -15.44 -1.79 -6.17
C ARG A 240 -14.14 -2.55 -6.43
N TYR A 241 -13.19 -1.90 -7.09
CA TYR A 241 -11.89 -2.50 -7.35
C TYR A 241 -11.12 -2.75 -6.05
N PHE A 242 -11.09 -1.78 -5.15
CA PHE A 242 -10.47 -1.92 -3.84
C PHE A 242 -11.08 -3.08 -3.04
N SER A 243 -12.42 -3.17 -3.01
CA SER A 243 -13.12 -4.26 -2.34
C SER A 243 -12.76 -5.64 -2.92
N LEU A 244 -12.64 -5.74 -4.25
CA LEU A 244 -12.20 -6.97 -4.90
C LEU A 244 -10.77 -7.34 -4.49
N ILE A 245 -9.83 -6.40 -4.54
CA ILE A 245 -8.43 -6.64 -4.17
C ILE A 245 -8.32 -7.02 -2.70
N THR A 246 -8.98 -6.31 -1.78
CA THR A 246 -8.92 -6.63 -0.35
C THR A 246 -9.54 -8.00 -0.03
N SER A 247 -10.59 -8.40 -0.77
CA SER A 247 -11.15 -9.75 -0.66
C SER A 247 -10.16 -10.83 -1.13
N LEU A 248 -9.37 -10.54 -2.16
CA LEU A 248 -8.30 -11.45 -2.63
C LEU A 248 -7.13 -11.51 -1.64
N LEU A 249 -6.79 -10.40 -0.97
CA LEU A 249 -5.72 -10.37 0.04
C LEU A 249 -6.03 -11.23 1.26
N GLY A 250 -7.31 -11.42 1.58
CA GLY A 250 -7.77 -12.30 2.64
C GLY A 250 -7.71 -11.69 4.05
N ASN A 251 -8.31 -12.41 4.99
CA ASN A 251 -8.47 -11.92 6.36
C ASN A 251 -7.15 -11.86 7.15
N GLU A 252 -6.14 -12.65 6.77
CA GLU A 252 -4.85 -12.66 7.49
C GLU A 252 -4.17 -11.30 7.43
N ILE A 253 -4.12 -10.68 6.25
CA ILE A 253 -3.57 -9.32 6.12
C ILE A 253 -4.41 -8.33 6.93
N GLN A 254 -5.75 -8.40 6.85
CA GLN A 254 -6.64 -7.51 7.60
C GLN A 254 -6.45 -7.63 9.12
N ASN A 255 -6.10 -8.82 9.61
CA ASN A 255 -5.83 -9.05 11.02
C ASN A 255 -4.46 -8.48 11.47
N ILE A 256 -3.48 -8.48 10.58
CA ILE A 256 -2.12 -8.00 10.87
C ILE A 256 -2.01 -6.48 10.61
N HIS A 257 -2.58 -6.02 9.50
CA HIS A 257 -2.63 -4.61 9.09
C HIS A 257 -4.01 -4.31 8.50
N ARG A 258 -4.82 -3.57 9.26
CA ARG A 258 -6.15 -3.18 8.81
C ARG A 258 -6.02 -2.19 7.66
N ILE A 259 -6.50 -2.57 6.50
CA ILE A 259 -6.54 -1.74 5.29
C ILE A 259 -8.01 -1.50 4.94
N GLY A 260 -8.46 -0.26 5.05
CA GLY A 260 -9.82 0.14 4.70
C GLY A 260 -9.83 1.25 3.65
N TYR A 261 -10.79 1.23 2.75
CA TYR A 261 -10.88 2.24 1.69
C TYR A 261 -11.09 3.64 2.24
N ASP A 262 -11.93 3.74 3.28
CA ASP A 262 -12.27 4.96 3.98
C ASP A 262 -11.53 5.10 5.33
N GLU A 263 -10.42 4.38 5.50
CA GLU A 263 -9.60 4.43 6.69
C GLU A 263 -8.34 5.27 6.44
N PRO A 264 -7.81 5.93 7.47
CA PRO A 264 -6.52 6.59 7.39
C PRO A 264 -5.42 5.59 7.05
N GLU A 265 -4.51 5.97 6.16
CA GLU A 265 -3.45 5.06 5.71
C GLU A 265 -2.06 5.68 5.86
N GLU A 266 -1.03 4.84 5.78
CA GLU A 266 0.37 5.23 5.87
C GLU A 266 0.83 6.06 4.67
N CYS A 267 1.89 6.85 4.83
CA CYS A 267 2.46 7.66 3.75
C CYS A 267 3.16 6.83 2.64
N THR A 268 3.05 5.52 2.69
CA THR A 268 3.78 4.61 1.80
C THR A 268 3.46 4.81 0.32
N THR A 269 2.17 4.88 -0.03
CA THR A 269 1.74 4.99 -1.43
C THR A 269 2.21 6.28 -2.10
N PRO A 270 1.97 7.50 -1.56
CA PRO A 270 2.46 8.71 -2.17
C PRO A 270 3.99 8.79 -2.17
N CYS A 271 4.66 8.38 -1.11
CA CYS A 271 6.12 8.35 -1.09
C CYS A 271 6.68 7.35 -2.11
N SER A 272 6.04 6.21 -2.33
CA SER A 272 6.51 5.21 -3.29
C SER A 272 6.32 5.60 -4.75
N MET A 273 5.66 6.72 -5.06
CA MET A 273 5.60 7.25 -6.43
C MET A 273 6.93 7.89 -6.86
N GLU A 274 7.67 8.44 -5.92
CA GLU A 274 9.04 8.94 -6.12
C GLU A 274 10.09 7.97 -5.59
N LEU A 275 9.73 7.28 -4.55
CA LEU A 275 10.44 6.15 -3.99
C LEU A 275 9.89 4.87 -4.62
N PRO A 276 10.01 4.62 -5.93
CA PRO A 276 9.20 3.61 -6.60
C PRO A 276 9.23 2.27 -5.89
N TRP A 277 10.15 2.13 -4.94
CA TRP A 277 10.45 0.82 -4.41
C TRP A 277 10.79 0.78 -2.93
N ALA A 278 10.97 1.89 -2.22
CA ALA A 278 11.47 1.80 -0.84
C ALA A 278 10.60 0.91 0.05
N VAL A 279 9.31 0.88 -0.17
CA VAL A 279 8.39 0.02 0.58
C VAL A 279 8.12 -1.29 -0.16
N THR A 280 7.93 -1.22 -1.47
CA THR A 280 7.74 -2.42 -2.29
C THR A 280 9.05 -3.18 -2.40
N GLU A 281 10.20 -2.48 -2.50
CA GLU A 281 11.52 -3.08 -2.44
C GLU A 281 11.82 -3.69 -1.09
N LEU A 282 11.46 -3.07 0.02
CA LEU A 282 11.66 -3.72 1.30
C LEU A 282 10.91 -5.05 1.37
N ILE A 283 9.65 -5.07 0.95
CA ILE A 283 8.85 -6.30 0.89
C ILE A 283 9.45 -7.27 -0.12
N PHE A 284 9.89 -6.80 -1.30
CA PHE A 284 10.41 -7.64 -2.36
C PHE A 284 11.90 -7.94 -2.22
N HIS A 285 12.75 -7.02 -1.71
CA HIS A 285 14.15 -7.33 -1.37
C HIS A 285 14.24 -8.31 -0.22
N VAL A 286 13.36 -8.18 0.77
CA VAL A 286 13.27 -9.13 1.88
C VAL A 286 12.84 -10.50 1.35
N ALA A 287 11.87 -10.55 0.43
CA ALA A 287 11.44 -11.77 -0.23
C ALA A 287 12.52 -12.34 -1.17
N ALA A 288 13.20 -11.49 -1.95
CA ALA A 288 14.23 -11.90 -2.90
C ALA A 288 15.55 -12.30 -2.19
N ALA A 289 15.93 -11.64 -1.10
CA ALA A 289 17.04 -12.07 -0.25
C ALA A 289 16.75 -13.43 0.39
N GLY A 290 15.46 -13.70 0.70
CA GLY A 290 15.00 -15.00 1.12
C GLY A 290 15.21 -16.09 0.08
N ALA A 291 15.04 -15.79 -1.21
CA ALA A 291 15.15 -16.77 -2.29
C ALA A 291 16.60 -17.13 -2.67
N GLN A 292 17.60 -16.30 -2.38
CA GLN A 292 18.97 -16.47 -2.89
C GLN A 292 20.08 -16.64 -1.83
N GLY A 293 19.76 -16.61 -0.53
CA GLY A 293 20.78 -16.70 0.54
C GLY A 293 21.80 -15.54 0.54
N GLY A 294 21.57 -14.51 -0.26
CA GLY A 294 22.40 -13.32 -0.36
C GLY A 294 21.98 -12.28 0.69
N GLY A 295 22.90 -11.89 1.55
CA GLY A 295 22.66 -10.84 2.53
C GLY A 295 22.14 -9.58 1.84
N ALA A 296 21.10 -8.96 2.41
CA ALA A 296 20.70 -7.63 2.04
C ALA A 296 21.95 -6.74 2.11
N GLY A 297 22.41 -6.29 0.95
CA GLY A 297 23.54 -5.37 0.85
C GLY A 297 23.11 -4.01 1.37
N GLY A 298 22.94 -3.91 2.68
CA GLY A 298 22.87 -2.63 3.39
C GLY A 298 24.23 -1.95 3.33
N GLY A 299 24.62 -1.51 2.17
CA GLY A 299 25.90 -0.89 1.92
C GLY A 299 25.74 0.38 1.13
N LYS A 300 26.76 1.20 1.12
CA LYS A 300 26.92 2.50 0.48
C LYS A 300 26.26 2.70 -0.91
N ALA A 301 25.93 1.62 -1.61
CA ALA A 301 25.28 1.66 -2.92
C ALA A 301 23.81 2.16 -2.86
N GLU A 302 23.10 1.96 -1.75
CA GLU A 302 21.70 2.44 -1.60
C GLU A 302 21.66 3.94 -1.32
N ASP A 303 22.65 4.48 -0.61
CA ASP A 303 22.74 5.91 -0.32
C ASP A 303 23.04 6.77 -1.57
N GLU A 304 23.74 6.19 -2.56
CA GLU A 304 24.09 6.90 -3.80
C GLU A 304 22.97 6.94 -4.84
N VAL A 305 21.99 6.02 -4.74
CA VAL A 305 20.96 5.84 -5.78
C VAL A 305 19.65 6.52 -5.41
N TYR A 306 19.45 6.76 -4.13
CA TYR A 306 18.16 7.13 -3.60
C TYR A 306 18.14 8.56 -3.07
N ASP A 307 17.46 9.46 -3.80
CA ASP A 307 17.23 10.82 -3.34
C ASP A 307 15.90 10.92 -2.55
N ALA A 308 15.96 10.65 -1.25
CA ALA A 308 14.83 10.78 -0.36
C ALA A 308 14.30 12.23 -0.29
N GLY A 309 15.13 13.23 -0.57
CA GLY A 309 14.74 14.63 -0.63
C GLY A 309 13.68 14.87 -1.70
N GLN A 310 13.89 14.38 -2.90
CA GLN A 310 12.90 14.51 -3.98
C GLN A 310 11.58 13.82 -3.65
N ALA A 311 11.63 12.67 -3.00
CA ALA A 311 10.41 11.98 -2.57
C ALA A 311 9.59 12.81 -1.59
N PHE A 312 10.23 13.47 -0.63
CA PHE A 312 9.52 14.32 0.31
C PHE A 312 9.06 15.65 -0.33
N GLN A 313 9.77 16.19 -1.32
CA GLN A 313 9.27 17.31 -2.13
C GLN A 313 8.00 16.92 -2.88
N TYR A 314 7.99 15.75 -3.54
CA TYR A 314 6.79 15.22 -4.16
C TYR A 314 5.66 15.01 -3.14
N TYR A 315 5.99 14.47 -1.96
CA TYR A 315 5.02 14.27 -0.90
C TYR A 315 4.45 15.60 -0.39
N ARG A 316 5.24 16.64 -0.28
CA ARG A 316 4.73 18.00 0.02
C ARG A 316 3.71 18.45 -1.02
N LEU A 317 4.02 18.30 -2.31
CA LEU A 317 3.08 18.64 -3.39
C LEU A 317 1.81 17.80 -3.34
N PHE A 318 1.93 16.54 -2.97
CA PHE A 318 0.78 15.67 -2.77
C PHE A 318 -0.12 16.21 -1.64
N LEU A 319 0.43 16.61 -0.50
CA LEU A 319 -0.34 17.22 0.59
C LEU A 319 -0.94 18.57 0.16
N GLN A 320 -0.21 19.37 -0.60
CA GLN A 320 -0.70 20.62 -1.16
C GLN A 320 -1.85 20.39 -2.15
N LEU A 321 -1.76 19.37 -3.01
CA LEU A 321 -2.87 18.97 -3.88
C LEU A 321 -4.11 18.58 -3.07
N LEU A 322 -3.96 17.70 -2.08
CA LEU A 322 -5.09 17.29 -1.24
C LEU A 322 -5.70 18.45 -0.45
N THR A 323 -4.88 19.39 -0.01
CA THR A 323 -5.34 20.60 0.69
C THR A 323 -6.10 21.52 -0.28
N TRP A 324 -5.54 21.78 -1.46
CA TRP A 324 -6.14 22.64 -2.47
C TRP A 324 -7.44 22.06 -3.04
N THR A 325 -7.53 20.73 -3.16
CA THR A 325 -8.70 20.01 -3.67
C THR A 325 -9.69 19.60 -2.56
N SER A 326 -9.53 20.11 -1.34
CA SER A 326 -10.47 19.84 -0.27
C SER A 326 -11.81 20.52 -0.52
N GLU A 327 -12.90 19.81 -0.22
CA GLU A 327 -14.25 20.39 -0.11
C GLU A 327 -14.44 21.15 1.21
N ASP A 328 -13.61 20.86 2.20
CA ASP A 328 -13.58 21.52 3.50
C ASP A 328 -12.84 22.85 3.37
N LEU A 329 -13.56 23.95 3.52
CA LEU A 329 -13.00 25.30 3.43
C LEU A 329 -11.97 25.57 4.55
N ASP A 330 -12.13 24.88 5.69
CA ASP A 330 -11.22 25.00 6.84
C ASP A 330 -10.02 24.03 6.73
N ALA A 331 -9.89 23.31 5.61
CA ALA A 331 -8.79 22.35 5.44
C ALA A 331 -7.40 22.98 5.57
N ASN A 332 -7.27 24.26 5.21
CA ASN A 332 -6.04 25.01 5.33
C ASN A 332 -5.68 25.29 6.81
N ASP A 333 -6.65 25.26 7.72
CA ASP A 333 -6.47 25.52 9.13
C ASP A 333 -6.12 24.25 9.93
N LYS A 334 -6.24 23.09 9.30
CA LYS A 334 -5.93 21.80 9.93
C LYS A 334 -4.47 21.41 9.71
N THR A 335 -3.87 20.84 10.74
CA THR A 335 -2.51 20.30 10.68
C THR A 335 -2.56 18.85 10.19
N TRP A 336 -1.71 18.51 9.24
CA TRP A 336 -1.58 17.13 8.77
C TRP A 336 -0.99 16.24 9.88
N MET A 337 -1.72 15.19 10.21
CA MET A 337 -1.29 14.11 11.10
C MET A 337 -1.01 12.88 10.24
N LEU A 338 0.24 12.53 10.12
CA LEU A 338 0.74 11.54 9.18
C LEU A 338 1.47 10.41 9.89
N LYS A 339 1.49 9.22 9.31
CA LYS A 339 2.14 8.06 9.92
C LYS A 339 2.82 7.21 8.87
N CYS A 340 4.07 6.80 9.14
CA CYS A 340 4.74 5.78 8.33
C CYS A 340 5.87 5.09 9.11
N PRO A 341 5.86 3.77 9.19
CA PRO A 341 6.95 3.02 9.82
C PRO A 341 8.21 2.96 8.97
N PHE A 342 8.16 3.43 7.72
CA PHE A 342 9.30 3.44 6.79
C PHE A 342 9.98 4.81 6.66
N HIS A 343 9.57 5.81 7.43
CA HIS A 343 10.26 7.10 7.49
C HIS A 343 11.58 7.09 8.29
N PRO A 344 11.78 6.24 9.31
CA PRO A 344 12.98 6.29 10.13
C PRO A 344 14.31 6.34 9.36
N PRO A 345 14.61 5.48 8.37
CA PRO A 345 15.90 5.53 7.66
C PRO A 345 16.11 6.82 6.85
N TYR A 346 15.03 7.57 6.57
CA TYR A 346 15.03 8.80 5.76
C TYR A 346 14.69 10.06 6.58
N LEU A 347 14.79 9.98 7.90
CA LEU A 347 14.37 11.04 8.80
C LEU A 347 15.12 12.36 8.54
N ALA A 348 16.39 12.31 8.16
CA ALA A 348 17.15 13.51 7.82
C ALA A 348 16.55 14.28 6.63
N ALA A 349 16.20 13.58 5.56
CA ALA A 349 15.58 14.18 4.38
C ALA A 349 14.15 14.70 4.67
N LEU A 350 13.39 13.95 5.48
CA LEU A 350 12.06 14.39 5.93
C LEU A 350 12.14 15.68 6.73
N LEU A 351 13.08 15.78 7.68
CA LEU A 351 13.29 16.96 8.49
C LEU A 351 13.82 18.16 7.70
N ALA A 352 14.57 17.92 6.61
CA ALA A 352 15.02 18.96 5.69
C ALA A 352 13.86 19.53 4.88
N GLU A 353 12.96 18.68 4.38
CA GLU A 353 11.80 19.12 3.59
C GLU A 353 10.71 19.74 4.45
N PHE A 354 10.51 19.27 5.68
CA PHE A 354 9.54 19.78 6.65
C PHE A 354 10.25 20.31 7.90
N PRO A 355 10.93 21.47 7.81
CA PRO A 355 11.84 21.93 8.85
C PRO A 355 11.17 22.32 10.17
N ARG A 356 9.85 22.53 10.18
CA ARG A 356 9.06 22.85 11.39
C ARG A 356 8.19 21.69 11.85
N SER A 357 8.31 20.50 11.20
CA SER A 357 7.52 19.32 11.56
C SER A 357 7.87 18.83 12.97
N THR A 358 6.87 18.25 13.62
CA THR A 358 7.05 17.50 14.87
C THR A 358 7.08 16.01 14.54
N ILE A 359 8.08 15.34 15.04
CA ILE A 359 8.24 13.89 14.93
C ILE A 359 7.78 13.26 16.24
N VAL A 360 6.79 12.39 16.18
CA VAL A 360 6.34 11.57 17.30
C VAL A 360 6.89 10.15 17.06
N TRP A 361 7.93 9.79 17.78
CA TRP A 361 8.62 8.52 17.57
C TRP A 361 8.26 7.52 18.65
N THR A 362 7.55 6.44 18.26
CA THR A 362 7.18 5.36 19.18
C THR A 362 8.28 4.34 19.31
N HIS A 363 8.58 3.93 20.55
CA HIS A 363 9.63 2.98 20.90
C HIS A 363 9.06 1.74 21.58
N ARG A 364 9.55 0.58 21.16
CA ARG A 364 9.24 -0.71 21.78
C ARG A 364 10.46 -1.61 21.66
N ASN A 365 10.61 -2.56 22.59
CA ASN A 365 11.73 -3.51 22.54
C ASN A 365 11.72 -4.30 21.22
N PRO A 366 12.81 -4.24 20.41
CA PRO A 366 12.88 -4.96 19.14
C PRO A 366 12.65 -6.47 19.26
N VAL A 367 13.01 -7.08 20.37
CA VAL A 367 12.75 -8.52 20.64
C VAL A 367 11.26 -8.84 20.52
N GLU A 368 10.39 -7.93 20.97
CA GLU A 368 8.93 -8.10 20.90
C GLU A 368 8.33 -7.79 19.54
N CYS A 369 9.07 -7.09 18.68
CA CYS A 369 8.54 -6.57 17.41
C CYS A 369 8.99 -7.39 16.20
N ILE A 370 10.23 -7.86 16.18
CA ILE A 370 10.87 -8.39 14.97
C ILE A 370 10.19 -9.65 14.46
N ALA A 371 9.86 -10.63 15.31
CA ALA A 371 9.15 -11.83 14.87
C ALA A 371 7.79 -11.47 14.22
N SER A 372 7.07 -10.52 14.81
CA SER A 372 5.81 -10.02 14.25
C SER A 372 6.00 -9.26 12.93
N ALA A 373 7.08 -8.51 12.79
CA ALA A 373 7.42 -7.85 11.53
C ALA A 373 7.78 -8.86 10.44
N CYS A 374 8.56 -9.90 10.76
CA CYS A 374 8.85 -10.99 9.82
C CYS A 374 7.56 -11.65 9.33
N SER A 375 6.64 -11.97 10.25
CA SER A 375 5.34 -12.56 9.88
C SER A 375 4.49 -11.63 8.99
N LEU A 376 4.52 -10.31 9.24
CA LEU A 376 3.85 -9.32 8.40
C LEU A 376 4.43 -9.34 6.98
N TYR A 377 5.76 -9.23 6.86
CA TYR A 377 6.42 -9.21 5.55
C TYR A 377 6.25 -10.52 4.79
N GLU A 378 6.33 -11.66 5.48
CA GLU A 378 6.03 -12.96 4.88
C GLU A 378 4.60 -13.02 4.33
N THR A 379 3.62 -12.55 5.10
CA THR A 379 2.22 -12.55 4.69
C THR A 379 2.00 -11.65 3.47
N LEU A 380 2.61 -10.47 3.44
CA LEU A 380 2.54 -9.56 2.29
C LEU A 380 3.23 -10.15 1.05
N ALA A 381 4.38 -10.79 1.22
CA ALA A 381 5.10 -11.43 0.12
C ALA A 381 4.31 -12.61 -0.48
N CYS A 382 3.69 -13.44 0.35
CA CYS A 382 2.89 -14.59 -0.10
C CYS A 382 1.68 -14.24 -0.98
N VAL A 383 1.26 -12.98 -1.00
CA VAL A 383 0.24 -12.51 -1.96
C VAL A 383 0.75 -12.52 -3.40
N ALA A 384 2.02 -12.18 -3.58
CA ALA A 384 2.61 -11.99 -4.90
C ALA A 384 3.49 -13.17 -5.37
N VAL A 385 4.13 -13.89 -4.45
CA VAL A 385 5.09 -14.94 -4.78
C VAL A 385 4.57 -16.33 -4.42
N GLU A 386 5.16 -17.36 -5.02
CA GLU A 386 4.92 -18.74 -4.60
C GLU A 386 5.57 -19.00 -3.23
N THR A 387 4.79 -19.52 -2.29
CA THR A 387 5.22 -19.71 -0.89
C THR A 387 6.46 -20.58 -0.72
N PRO A 388 6.69 -21.66 -1.52
CA PRO A 388 7.89 -22.49 -1.40
C PRO A 388 9.19 -21.76 -1.73
N SER A 389 9.14 -20.63 -2.44
CA SER A 389 10.33 -19.86 -2.83
C SER A 389 10.82 -18.90 -1.74
N LEU A 390 10.08 -18.74 -0.64
CA LEU A 390 10.41 -17.81 0.43
C LEU A 390 11.26 -18.50 1.52
N ASP A 391 12.54 -18.12 1.60
CA ASP A 391 13.42 -18.55 2.71
C ASP A 391 13.18 -17.67 3.95
N ARG A 392 12.54 -18.23 4.96
CA ARG A 392 12.25 -17.55 6.24
C ARG A 392 13.51 -17.07 6.97
N ARG A 393 14.62 -17.81 6.90
CA ARG A 393 15.88 -17.42 7.59
C ARG A 393 16.50 -16.21 6.92
N ALA A 394 16.52 -16.19 5.60
CA ALA A 394 17.01 -15.04 4.85
C ALA A 394 16.08 -13.83 5.06
N LEU A 395 14.77 -14.03 5.13
CA LEU A 395 13.79 -13.00 5.51
C LEU A 395 14.10 -12.44 6.91
N GLY A 396 14.29 -13.30 7.92
CA GLY A 396 14.62 -12.88 9.28
C GLY A 396 15.89 -12.03 9.33
N LYS A 397 16.95 -12.49 8.65
CA LYS A 397 18.21 -11.73 8.54
C LYS A 397 18.00 -10.36 7.88
N ALA A 398 17.25 -10.30 6.79
CA ALA A 398 17.00 -9.04 6.08
C ALA A 398 16.20 -8.06 6.95
N VAL A 399 15.18 -8.53 7.67
CA VAL A 399 14.41 -7.69 8.61
C VAL A 399 15.28 -7.18 9.75
N LEU A 400 16.15 -8.03 10.30
CA LEU A 400 17.10 -7.64 11.35
C LEU A 400 18.04 -6.53 10.88
N ASP A 401 18.71 -6.73 9.73
CA ASP A 401 19.67 -5.79 9.17
C ASP A 401 19.01 -4.46 8.80
N TYR A 402 17.85 -4.51 8.16
CA TYR A 402 17.09 -3.30 7.83
C TYR A 402 16.67 -2.53 9.09
N THR A 403 16.23 -3.23 10.12
CA THR A 403 15.79 -2.59 11.38
C THR A 403 16.96 -1.87 12.06
N ASP A 404 18.12 -2.53 12.17
CA ASP A 404 19.32 -1.94 12.78
C ASP A 404 19.79 -0.71 11.99
N MET A 405 19.91 -0.83 10.67
CA MET A 405 20.26 0.28 9.79
C MET A 405 19.27 1.46 9.93
N SER A 406 17.97 1.17 9.91
CA SER A 406 16.93 2.20 10.02
C SER A 406 16.98 2.93 11.35
N LEU A 407 17.16 2.20 12.47
CA LEU A 407 17.24 2.81 13.79
C LEU A 407 18.51 3.66 13.94
N ARG A 408 19.67 3.19 13.47
CA ARG A 408 20.93 3.96 13.53
C ARG A 408 20.85 5.27 12.73
N ARG A 409 20.32 5.23 11.51
CA ARG A 409 20.11 6.44 10.68
C ARG A 409 19.15 7.41 11.34
N ALA A 410 18.02 6.90 11.85
CA ALA A 410 17.04 7.72 12.51
C ALA A 410 17.57 8.38 13.78
N LEU A 411 18.34 7.64 14.60
CA LEU A 411 18.96 8.20 15.80
C LEU A 411 19.93 9.33 15.46
N ALA A 412 20.79 9.15 14.46
CA ALA A 412 21.74 10.16 14.02
C ALA A 412 21.02 11.44 13.53
N ALA A 413 19.90 11.31 12.82
CA ALA A 413 19.09 12.44 12.35
C ALA A 413 18.29 13.09 13.50
N ALA A 414 17.80 12.30 14.44
CA ALA A 414 16.94 12.76 15.53
C ALA A 414 17.70 13.57 16.60
N ASP A 415 18.99 13.33 16.79
CA ASP A 415 19.76 14.00 17.85
C ASP A 415 19.75 15.53 17.70
N ALA A 416 20.01 16.04 16.51
CA ALA A 416 19.95 17.47 16.22
C ALA A 416 18.49 18.03 16.31
N ALA A 417 17.51 17.27 15.84
CA ALA A 417 16.11 17.66 15.88
C ALA A 417 15.51 17.59 17.28
N SER A 418 15.98 16.67 18.12
CA SER A 418 15.59 16.57 19.55
C SER A 418 16.09 17.76 20.36
N ALA A 419 17.32 18.22 20.08
CA ALA A 419 17.85 19.43 20.72
C ALA A 419 17.02 20.67 20.39
N ALA A 420 16.35 20.70 19.22
CA ALA A 420 15.42 21.75 18.81
C ALA A 420 13.96 21.50 19.27
N GLY A 421 13.71 20.49 20.11
CA GLY A 421 12.37 20.16 20.61
C GLY A 421 11.41 19.57 19.57
N ARG A 422 11.92 19.14 18.42
CA ARG A 422 11.08 18.66 17.29
C ARG A 422 10.81 17.15 17.31
N VAL A 423 11.47 16.39 18.18
CA VAL A 423 11.26 14.93 18.29
C VAL A 423 10.72 14.62 19.69
N MET A 424 9.57 13.99 19.71
CA MET A 424 8.92 13.47 20.92
C MET A 424 9.08 11.95 20.94
N HIS A 425 9.73 11.44 21.96
CA HIS A 425 9.93 10.00 22.16
C HIS A 425 8.82 9.42 23.04
N ILE A 426 8.06 8.46 22.52
CA ILE A 426 6.92 7.83 23.17
C ILE A 426 7.20 6.33 23.33
N ARG A 427 7.26 5.83 24.56
CA ARG A 427 7.36 4.38 24.77
C ARG A 427 6.01 3.71 24.56
N TYR A 428 6.01 2.56 23.92
CA TYR A 428 4.81 1.74 23.68
C TYR A 428 4.04 1.47 24.98
N ALA A 429 4.77 1.15 26.07
CA ALA A 429 4.17 0.89 27.37
C ALA A 429 3.36 2.09 27.92
N ASP A 430 3.88 3.32 27.74
CA ASP A 430 3.19 4.54 28.17
C ASP A 430 1.93 4.79 27.32
N ASN A 431 2.04 4.59 26.00
CA ASN A 431 0.91 4.73 25.07
C ASN A 431 -0.22 3.71 25.35
N VAL A 432 0.11 2.50 25.77
CA VAL A 432 -0.89 1.49 26.15
C VAL A 432 -1.49 1.78 27.53
N LYS A 433 -0.68 2.27 28.47
CA LYS A 433 -1.09 2.55 29.84
C LYS A 433 -2.07 3.73 29.93
N ASP A 434 -1.73 4.84 29.30
CA ASP A 434 -2.57 6.04 29.28
C ASP A 434 -2.49 6.76 27.92
N PRO A 435 -3.22 6.26 26.90
CA PRO A 435 -3.18 6.82 25.56
C PRO A 435 -3.69 8.26 25.50
N LYS A 436 -4.62 8.66 26.38
CA LYS A 436 -5.14 10.03 26.40
C LYS A 436 -4.09 11.02 26.86
N ALA A 437 -3.40 10.74 27.97
CA ALA A 437 -2.33 11.60 28.47
C ALA A 437 -1.20 11.74 27.44
N VAL A 438 -0.84 10.65 26.73
CA VAL A 438 0.15 10.70 25.65
C VAL A 438 -0.31 11.61 24.50
N CYS A 439 -1.55 11.48 24.05
CA CYS A 439 -2.10 12.35 23.00
C CYS A 439 -2.15 13.82 23.43
N GLN A 440 -2.59 14.12 24.65
CA GLN A 440 -2.63 15.48 25.19
C GLN A 440 -1.23 16.11 25.25
N GLN A 441 -0.22 15.33 25.68
CA GLN A 441 1.17 15.79 25.65
C GLN A 441 1.64 16.12 24.23
N ILE A 442 1.26 15.29 23.23
CA ILE A 442 1.60 15.53 21.84
C ILE A 442 0.91 16.79 21.33
N PHE A 443 -0.38 16.97 21.56
CA PHE A 443 -1.11 18.17 21.13
C PHE A 443 -0.57 19.44 21.76
N LYS A 444 -0.26 19.40 23.06
CA LYS A 444 0.36 20.54 23.75
C LYS A 444 1.69 20.95 23.10
N ASN A 445 2.54 19.98 22.79
CA ASN A 445 3.88 20.28 22.27
C ASN A 445 3.86 20.59 20.76
N ALA A 446 3.04 19.90 19.96
CA ALA A 446 3.05 20.00 18.51
C ALA A 446 2.08 21.07 17.98
N LEU A 447 0.96 21.31 18.65
CA LEU A 447 -0.07 22.26 18.22
C LEU A 447 -0.18 23.50 19.12
N GLY A 448 0.61 23.55 20.20
CA GLY A 448 0.52 24.65 21.16
C GLY A 448 -0.83 24.69 21.92
N LEU A 449 -1.58 23.59 21.92
CA LEU A 449 -2.88 23.52 22.60
C LEU A 449 -2.65 23.43 24.11
N VAL A 450 -2.78 24.57 24.78
CA VAL A 450 -2.46 24.70 26.20
C VAL A 450 -3.69 24.50 27.10
N GLU A 451 -4.89 24.59 26.55
CA GLU A 451 -6.11 24.65 27.37
C GLU A 451 -6.86 23.30 27.41
N ASN A 452 -6.88 22.69 28.59
CA ASN A 452 -7.62 21.45 28.89
C ASN A 452 -9.15 21.60 28.85
N ASN A 453 -9.69 22.63 28.22
CA ASN A 453 -11.13 22.92 28.22
C ASN A 453 -11.66 23.53 26.90
N SER A 454 -10.87 23.46 25.81
CA SER A 454 -11.39 23.92 24.54
C SER A 454 -12.52 23.00 24.05
N VAL A 455 -13.45 23.56 23.28
CA VAL A 455 -14.53 22.77 22.62
C VAL A 455 -13.93 21.63 21.78
N GLN A 456 -12.81 21.89 21.12
CA GLN A 456 -12.11 20.87 20.29
C GLN A 456 -11.59 19.72 21.14
N GLU A 457 -11.06 19.98 22.33
CA GLU A 457 -10.57 18.94 23.24
C GLU A 457 -11.70 18.12 23.84
N GLN A 458 -12.82 18.74 24.18
CA GLN A 458 -14.02 18.02 24.63
C GLN A 458 -14.55 17.09 23.54
N VAL A 459 -14.62 17.57 22.29
CA VAL A 459 -15.02 16.76 21.13
C VAL A 459 -14.04 15.61 20.92
N TRP A 460 -12.73 15.87 20.95
CA TRP A 460 -11.71 14.84 20.83
C TRP A 460 -11.82 13.79 21.93
N THR A 461 -11.92 14.21 23.20
CA THR A 461 -12.05 13.30 24.36
C THR A 461 -13.24 12.36 24.19
N SER A 462 -14.41 12.91 23.82
CA SER A 462 -15.62 12.11 23.57
C SER A 462 -15.42 11.08 22.44
N ARG A 463 -14.76 11.48 21.35
CA ARG A 463 -14.45 10.57 20.23
C ARG A 463 -13.47 9.47 20.63
N VAL A 464 -12.45 9.80 21.41
CA VAL A 464 -11.47 8.84 21.95
C VAL A 464 -12.15 7.83 22.86
N ASP A 465 -13.03 8.27 23.76
CA ASP A 465 -13.77 7.37 24.64
C ASP A 465 -14.64 6.39 23.87
N ALA A 466 -15.34 6.88 22.85
CA ALA A 466 -16.13 6.04 21.97
C ALA A 466 -15.27 5.02 21.20
N TYR A 467 -14.12 5.47 20.68
CA TYR A 467 -13.16 4.61 19.98
C TYR A 467 -12.60 3.51 20.90
N LEU A 468 -12.15 3.86 22.10
CA LEU A 468 -11.59 2.91 23.06
C LEU A 468 -12.64 1.90 23.53
N ALA A 469 -13.87 2.33 23.77
CA ALA A 469 -14.99 1.46 24.14
C ALA A 469 -15.29 0.46 23.00
N LYS A 470 -15.37 0.93 21.75
CA LYS A 470 -15.57 0.10 20.55
C LYS A 470 -14.44 -0.91 20.39
N SER A 471 -13.18 -0.48 20.43
CA SER A 471 -12.01 -1.35 20.30
C SER A 471 -11.97 -2.44 21.38
N LYS A 472 -12.34 -2.09 22.64
CA LYS A 472 -12.44 -3.06 23.74
C LYS A 472 -13.55 -4.09 23.47
N ALA A 473 -14.71 -3.67 22.99
CA ALA A 473 -15.82 -4.56 22.67
C ALA A 473 -15.47 -5.52 21.52
N GLU A 474 -14.81 -5.02 20.47
CA GLU A 474 -14.36 -5.85 19.33
C GLU A 474 -13.33 -6.90 19.76
N ARG A 475 -12.34 -6.55 20.59
CA ARG A 475 -11.36 -7.51 21.15
C ARG A 475 -12.04 -8.59 22.00
N LEU A 476 -13.02 -8.19 22.82
CA LEU A 476 -13.77 -9.12 23.65
C LEU A 476 -14.63 -10.07 22.81
N ALA A 477 -15.21 -9.58 21.72
CA ALA A 477 -15.96 -10.40 20.78
C ALA A 477 -15.05 -11.40 20.05
N ALA A 478 -13.89 -10.94 19.55
CA ALA A 478 -12.90 -11.77 18.90
C ALA A 478 -12.37 -12.89 19.80
N SER A 479 -12.13 -12.61 21.09
CA SER A 479 -11.64 -13.60 22.07
C SER A 479 -12.65 -14.71 22.38
N LYS A 480 -13.93 -14.49 22.08
CA LYS A 480 -15.01 -15.48 22.30
C LYS A 480 -15.33 -16.32 21.07
N THR A 481 -14.74 -16.02 19.92
CA THR A 481 -15.02 -16.76 18.67
C THR A 481 -14.20 -18.06 18.66
N PRO A 482 -14.83 -19.26 18.66
CA PRO A 482 -14.12 -20.53 18.59
C PRO A 482 -13.35 -20.62 17.25
N GLY A 483 -12.11 -21.07 17.28
CA GLY A 483 -11.26 -21.24 16.07
C GLY A 483 -10.43 -20.02 15.67
N VAL A 484 -10.53 -18.92 16.39
CA VAL A 484 -9.50 -17.86 16.36
C VAL A 484 -8.35 -18.33 17.25
N GLU A 485 -7.69 -19.41 16.83
CA GLU A 485 -6.40 -19.79 17.39
C GLU A 485 -5.42 -18.63 17.26
N LYS A 486 -4.54 -18.50 18.23
CA LYS A 486 -3.56 -17.41 18.39
C LYS A 486 -3.16 -16.79 17.07
N LEU A 487 -3.59 -15.58 16.81
CA LEU A 487 -3.20 -14.73 15.66
C LEU A 487 -1.67 -14.59 15.49
N HIS A 488 -0.88 -15.18 16.37
CA HIS A 488 0.56 -15.03 16.52
C HIS A 488 1.22 -16.38 16.81
N ASP A 489 1.16 -17.30 15.84
CA ASP A 489 1.90 -18.57 15.88
C ASP A 489 3.20 -18.42 15.06
N TYR A 490 4.10 -17.55 15.53
CA TYR A 490 5.43 -17.35 14.97
C TYR A 490 6.43 -17.09 16.09
N SER A 491 7.62 -17.64 15.95
CA SER A 491 8.75 -17.45 16.85
C SER A 491 9.93 -16.78 16.13
N LEU A 492 10.91 -16.32 16.87
CA LEU A 492 12.16 -15.81 16.29
C LEU A 492 12.91 -16.94 15.56
N GLU A 493 12.85 -18.15 16.10
CA GLU A 493 13.50 -19.35 15.59
C GLU A 493 12.98 -19.74 14.20
N ASP A 494 11.70 -19.50 13.91
CA ASP A 494 11.11 -19.73 12.58
C ASP A 494 11.84 -18.93 11.49
N TYR A 495 12.39 -17.78 11.87
CA TYR A 495 13.12 -16.88 11.00
C TYR A 495 14.64 -16.95 11.20
N GLY A 496 15.13 -18.00 11.88
CA GLY A 496 16.56 -18.21 12.14
C GLY A 496 17.19 -17.16 13.05
N LEU A 497 16.39 -16.50 13.86
CA LEU A 497 16.80 -15.50 14.83
C LEU A 497 16.74 -16.07 16.26
N SER A 498 17.41 -15.43 17.20
CA SER A 498 17.30 -15.72 18.63
C SER A 498 17.18 -14.45 19.43
N GLU A 499 16.59 -14.55 20.61
CA GLU A 499 16.47 -13.42 21.54
C GLU A 499 17.86 -12.83 21.89
N GLN A 500 18.88 -13.69 22.06
CA GLN A 500 20.24 -13.26 22.35
C GLN A 500 20.79 -12.37 21.22
N ILE A 501 20.68 -12.79 19.96
CA ILE A 501 21.14 -12.01 18.81
C ILE A 501 20.48 -10.63 18.79
N LEU A 502 19.18 -10.56 19.06
CA LEU A 502 18.45 -9.31 19.07
C LEU A 502 18.86 -8.41 20.24
N ARG A 503 19.01 -8.96 21.45
CA ARG A 503 19.46 -8.21 22.63
C ARG A 503 20.84 -7.60 22.39
N GLU A 504 21.79 -8.37 21.90
CA GLU A 504 23.14 -7.89 21.58
C GLU A 504 23.11 -6.80 20.49
N ARG A 505 22.35 -7.03 19.41
CA ARG A 505 22.26 -6.10 18.27
C ARG A 505 21.65 -4.76 18.62
N PHE A 506 20.60 -4.76 19.46
CA PHE A 506 19.82 -3.57 19.80
C PHE A 506 20.06 -3.02 21.20
N GLN A 507 21.08 -3.47 21.90
CA GLN A 507 21.40 -3.01 23.26
C GLN A 507 21.51 -1.49 23.32
N HIS A 508 22.21 -0.87 22.38
CA HIS A 508 22.38 0.58 22.27
C HIS A 508 21.05 1.34 22.20
N TYR A 509 20.02 0.74 21.57
CA TYR A 509 18.70 1.33 21.43
C TYR A 509 17.83 1.10 22.67
N THR A 510 17.84 -0.13 23.19
CA THR A 510 17.06 -0.48 24.40
C THR A 510 17.56 0.27 25.63
N ASP A 511 18.87 0.43 25.80
CA ASP A 511 19.47 1.21 26.90
C ASP A 511 19.10 2.69 26.78
N ARG A 512 19.16 3.26 25.59
CA ARG A 512 18.84 4.67 25.34
C ARG A 512 17.41 5.01 25.72
N PHE A 513 16.44 4.18 25.39
CA PHE A 513 15.02 4.42 25.61
C PHE A 513 14.42 3.67 26.81
N ARG A 514 15.24 2.91 27.53
CA ARG A 514 14.84 2.12 28.72
C ARG A 514 13.68 1.17 28.40
N LEU A 515 13.87 0.33 27.37
CA LEU A 515 12.88 -0.60 26.83
C LEU A 515 13.02 -2.01 27.41
#